data_178adb4d4ce33b7cf9c30699aee791b8
#
_entry.id   178adb4d4ce33b7cf9c30699aee791b8
#
_cell.length_a   1.000
_cell.length_b   1.000
_cell.length_c   1.000
_cell.angle_alpha   90.00
_cell.angle_beta   90.00
_cell.angle_gamma   90.00
#
_symmetry.space_group_name_H-M   'P 1'
#
loop_
_entity.id
_entity.type
_entity.pdbx_description
1 polymer ?
#
loop_
_entity_poly.entity_id
_entity_poly.type
_entity_poly.pdbx_seq_one_letter_code
_entity_poly.pdbx_strand_id
1 'polypeptide(L)'
;MELTRKQEEGLKIAVARYYAGEPYTVISGYAGSGKSTLIKFIIDALHLPPEKVAYVAFTGKAANVLRQKGCINATTAHKLLYYAKPMPNGQYIFTPKASLEEGYRLIVVDEVSMLPKDMWLLLLSHKVYVLACGDPGQLPPINKDQVNGVLDHPHVFLDEIMRQAQDSAIIRLSMLVRDGGDFRKFESVPGEVRIITNKVKFRADKDDYAACLCNADQILCATNRNREQLNKLVRALNGRGPTPEIGDKVIGLTNHWNELSKKYSPLTNGSIGYIADMYDMYARYPKWIYDNQIRLLMSNIYIEEDDDNFYDIPIDYSHLTTGEMSVDPRTLYRIKKYVQNTDKPGFYVPYDFSYGYAITCWKAQGSEWNNVLFFEEGFPTNEEEHMQYLYTGITRASNKLILVAN
;
A
#
# COMPACT_ATOMS: atom_id res chain seq x y z
N MET A 1 28.18 -8.62 4.35
CA MET A 1 27.61 -8.32 3.02
C MET A 1 28.44 -7.19 2.45
N GLU A 2 29.01 -7.35 1.28
CA GLU A 2 29.83 -6.32 0.64
C GLU A 2 28.95 -5.46 -0.28
N LEU A 3 29.19 -4.15 -0.28
CA LEU A 3 28.51 -3.21 -1.16
C LEU A 3 29.08 -3.34 -2.59
N THR A 4 28.21 -3.12 -3.59
CA THR A 4 28.71 -2.93 -4.96
C THR A 4 29.40 -1.59 -5.08
N ARG A 5 30.20 -1.41 -6.17
CA ARG A 5 30.89 -0.14 -6.43
C ARG A 5 29.92 1.05 -6.42
N LYS A 6 28.75 0.93 -7.07
CA LYS A 6 27.76 2.00 -7.10
C LYS A 6 27.13 2.27 -5.74
N GLN A 7 26.93 1.22 -4.93
CA GLN A 7 26.46 1.40 -3.54
C GLN A 7 27.54 2.07 -2.67
N GLU A 8 28.82 1.75 -2.83
CA GLU A 8 29.90 2.45 -2.11
C GLU A 8 29.99 3.92 -2.50
N GLU A 9 29.86 4.23 -3.79
CA GLU A 9 29.81 5.61 -4.27
C GLU A 9 28.60 6.34 -3.68
N GLY A 10 27.41 5.70 -3.70
CA GLY A 10 26.19 6.22 -3.12
C GLY A 10 26.29 6.47 -1.61
N LEU A 11 26.95 5.57 -0.86
CA LEU A 11 27.22 5.74 0.55
C LEU A 11 28.07 7.00 0.80
N LYS A 12 29.17 7.16 0.06
CA LYS A 12 30.06 8.33 0.17
C LYS A 12 29.33 9.63 -0.15
N ILE A 13 28.51 9.65 -1.20
CA ILE A 13 27.71 10.82 -1.59
C ILE A 13 26.73 11.18 -0.47
N ALA A 14 25.94 10.23 0.03
CA ALA A 14 24.93 10.50 1.04
C ALA A 14 25.53 11.00 2.35
N VAL A 15 26.63 10.39 2.83
CA VAL A 15 27.33 10.80 4.03
C VAL A 15 27.96 12.19 3.86
N ALA A 16 28.61 12.47 2.72
CA ALA A 16 29.20 13.78 2.45
C ALA A 16 28.15 14.89 2.43
N ARG A 17 27.01 14.65 1.79
CA ARG A 17 25.88 15.61 1.74
C ARG A 17 25.25 15.87 3.12
N TYR A 18 25.13 14.84 3.94
CA TYR A 18 24.66 15.00 5.31
C TYR A 18 25.56 15.94 6.12
N TYR A 19 26.88 15.71 6.10
CA TYR A 19 27.84 16.55 6.85
C TYR A 19 28.06 17.94 6.23
N ALA A 20 27.75 18.10 4.93
CA ALA A 20 27.76 19.41 4.27
C ALA A 20 26.52 20.26 4.62
N GLY A 21 25.54 19.71 5.34
CA GLY A 21 24.30 20.41 5.70
C GLY A 21 23.32 20.56 4.53
N GLU A 22 23.45 19.74 3.49
CA GLU A 22 22.50 19.69 2.38
C GLU A 22 21.12 19.25 2.89
N PRO A 23 20.01 19.69 2.29
CA PRO A 23 18.68 19.36 2.81
C PRO A 23 18.28 17.91 2.60
N TYR A 24 18.74 17.24 1.55
CA TYR A 24 18.35 15.86 1.23
C TYR A 24 19.34 15.15 0.30
N THR A 25 19.23 13.83 0.27
CA THR A 25 19.80 12.97 -0.79
C THR A 25 18.72 12.07 -1.37
N VAL A 26 18.70 11.92 -2.69
CA VAL A 26 17.79 11.05 -3.42
C VAL A 26 18.56 9.84 -3.94
N ILE A 27 18.11 8.66 -3.55
CA ILE A 27 18.57 7.36 -4.03
C ILE A 27 17.48 6.78 -4.92
N SER A 28 17.73 6.77 -6.21
CA SER A 28 16.88 6.11 -7.21
C SER A 28 17.45 4.74 -7.55
N GLY A 29 16.59 3.79 -7.85
CA GLY A 29 17.04 2.46 -8.28
C GLY A 29 15.91 1.50 -8.48
N TYR A 30 16.14 0.48 -9.29
CA TYR A 30 15.13 -0.50 -9.65
C TYR A 30 14.91 -1.58 -8.57
N ALA A 31 13.88 -2.42 -8.73
CA ALA A 31 13.68 -3.59 -7.88
C ALA A 31 14.92 -4.49 -7.92
N GLY A 32 15.35 -5.00 -6.77
CA GLY A 32 16.56 -5.84 -6.68
C GLY A 32 17.90 -5.11 -6.74
N SER A 33 17.94 -3.77 -6.82
CA SER A 33 19.20 -2.99 -6.84
C SER A 33 19.85 -2.77 -5.47
N GLY A 34 19.19 -3.20 -4.37
CA GLY A 34 19.73 -3.11 -3.02
C GLY A 34 19.59 -1.74 -2.34
N LYS A 35 18.60 -0.93 -2.71
CA LYS A 35 18.29 0.36 -2.07
C LYS A 35 18.22 0.27 -0.54
N SER A 36 17.41 -0.66 -0.03
CA SER A 36 17.23 -0.84 1.42
C SER A 36 18.53 -1.25 2.14
N THR A 37 19.40 -2.00 1.47
CA THR A 37 20.71 -2.34 1.98
C THR A 37 21.59 -1.09 2.10
N LEU A 38 21.65 -0.27 1.05
CA LEU A 38 22.41 0.96 1.06
C LEU A 38 21.95 1.93 2.16
N ILE A 39 20.63 2.06 2.36
CA ILE A 39 20.07 2.91 3.44
C ILE A 39 20.61 2.47 4.82
N LYS A 40 20.64 1.17 5.10
CA LYS A 40 21.18 0.66 6.38
C LYS A 40 22.65 1.06 6.55
N PHE A 41 23.48 0.87 5.54
CA PHE A 41 24.89 1.27 5.58
C PHE A 41 25.06 2.79 5.75
N ILE A 42 24.20 3.61 5.16
CA ILE A 42 24.25 5.08 5.36
C ILE A 42 23.93 5.43 6.81
N ILE A 43 22.86 4.86 7.38
CA ILE A 43 22.47 5.10 8.78
C ILE A 43 23.60 4.69 9.75
N ASP A 44 24.19 3.52 9.53
CA ASP A 44 25.31 3.02 10.31
C ASP A 44 26.53 3.96 10.21
N ALA A 45 26.85 4.43 9.02
CA ALA A 45 27.98 5.35 8.80
C ALA A 45 27.75 6.75 9.39
N LEU A 46 26.51 7.17 9.55
CA LEU A 46 26.15 8.43 10.21
C LEU A 46 26.16 8.32 11.74
N HIS A 47 26.31 7.12 12.31
CA HIS A 47 26.29 6.84 13.75
C HIS A 47 25.09 7.45 14.47
N LEU A 48 23.93 7.45 13.82
CA LEU A 48 22.71 7.99 14.41
C LEU A 48 22.02 6.93 15.27
N PRO A 49 21.63 7.29 16.51
CA PRO A 49 20.85 6.37 17.33
C PRO A 49 19.45 6.18 16.72
N PRO A 50 18.85 4.98 16.84
CA PRO A 50 17.60 4.64 16.18
C PRO A 50 16.44 5.61 16.45
N GLU A 51 16.37 6.18 17.66
CA GLU A 51 15.36 7.15 18.06
C GLU A 51 15.49 8.51 17.34
N LYS A 52 16.61 8.76 16.68
CA LYS A 52 16.85 9.99 15.88
C LYS A 52 16.59 9.79 14.39
N VAL A 53 16.16 8.61 14.00
CA VAL A 53 15.83 8.26 12.61
C VAL A 53 14.33 7.99 12.50
N ALA A 54 13.61 8.77 11.70
CA ALA A 54 12.24 8.50 11.31
C ALA A 54 12.22 7.77 9.96
N TYR A 55 11.34 6.78 9.83
CA TYR A 55 11.06 6.13 8.54
C TYR A 55 9.66 6.52 8.10
N VAL A 56 9.53 6.98 6.87
CA VAL A 56 8.29 7.53 6.34
C VAL A 56 7.86 6.79 5.09
N ALA A 57 6.63 6.30 5.12
CA ALA A 57 5.96 5.75 3.95
C ALA A 57 4.70 6.56 3.63
N PHE A 58 4.21 6.47 2.41
CA PHE A 58 2.99 7.16 2.03
C PHE A 58 1.74 6.46 2.58
N THR A 59 1.73 5.13 2.60
CA THR A 59 0.59 4.32 3.10
C THR A 59 0.85 3.76 4.49
N GLY A 60 -0.22 3.49 5.24
CA GLY A 60 -0.12 2.86 6.54
C GLY A 60 0.45 1.45 6.48
N LYS A 61 0.06 0.68 5.45
CA LYS A 61 0.59 -0.66 5.22
C LYS A 61 2.10 -0.64 5.01
N ALA A 62 2.62 0.23 4.15
CA ALA A 62 4.06 0.36 3.94
C ALA A 62 4.80 0.77 5.22
N ALA A 63 4.21 1.65 6.05
CA ALA A 63 4.78 1.99 7.35
C ALA A 63 4.80 0.79 8.31
N ASN A 64 3.79 -0.08 8.29
CA ASN A 64 3.78 -1.31 9.08
C ASN A 64 4.87 -2.28 8.63
N VAL A 65 5.03 -2.50 7.33
CA VAL A 65 6.11 -3.33 6.77
C VAL A 65 7.50 -2.81 7.21
N LEU A 66 7.70 -1.50 7.23
CA LEU A 66 8.95 -0.92 7.76
C LEU A 66 9.15 -1.24 9.24
N ARG A 67 8.08 -1.17 10.07
CA ARG A 67 8.16 -1.53 11.50
C ARG A 67 8.55 -3.00 11.70
N GLN A 68 7.95 -3.92 10.95
CA GLN A 68 8.29 -5.34 10.99
C GLN A 68 9.75 -5.61 10.60
N LYS A 69 10.31 -4.80 9.69
CA LYS A 69 11.73 -4.84 9.32
C LYS A 69 12.66 -4.19 10.37
N GLY A 70 12.13 -3.79 11.54
CA GLY A 70 12.89 -3.22 12.66
C GLY A 70 13.01 -1.70 12.64
N CYS A 71 12.29 -0.98 11.78
CA CYS A 71 12.26 0.48 11.74
C CYS A 71 11.29 1.02 12.81
N ILE A 72 11.73 1.12 14.05
CA ILE A 72 10.87 1.41 15.24
C ILE A 72 10.06 2.71 15.13
N ASN A 73 10.58 3.74 14.44
CA ASN A 73 9.90 5.03 14.24
C ASN A 73 9.25 5.13 12.87
N ALA A 74 8.83 4.00 12.27
CA ALA A 74 8.14 4.02 11.01
C ALA A 74 6.72 4.58 11.16
N THR A 75 6.38 5.54 10.29
CA THR A 75 5.10 6.26 10.31
C THR A 75 4.67 6.65 8.89
N THR A 76 3.45 7.14 8.74
CA THR A 76 3.03 7.70 7.46
C THR A 76 3.41 9.18 7.35
N ALA A 77 3.60 9.66 6.11
CA ALA A 77 3.87 11.07 5.83
C ALA A 77 2.80 11.99 6.43
N HIS A 78 1.53 11.61 6.35
CA HIS A 78 0.44 12.38 6.95
C HIS A 78 0.58 12.49 8.47
N LYS A 79 0.86 11.38 9.17
CA LYS A 79 1.00 11.39 10.63
C LYS A 79 2.23 12.18 11.09
N LEU A 80 3.32 12.12 10.33
CA LEU A 80 4.52 12.88 10.64
C LEU A 80 4.29 14.38 10.49
N LEU A 81 3.67 14.81 9.37
CA LEU A 81 3.64 16.20 8.91
C LEU A 81 2.42 17.01 9.35
N TYR A 82 1.31 16.35 9.71
CA TYR A 82 0.03 17.04 9.95
C TYR A 82 -0.61 16.65 11.27
N TYR A 83 -1.36 17.61 11.82
CA TYR A 83 -2.45 17.33 12.74
C TYR A 83 -3.72 17.09 11.93
N ALA A 84 -4.38 15.95 12.15
CA ALA A 84 -5.63 15.62 11.48
C ALA A 84 -6.83 16.03 12.33
N LYS A 85 -7.68 16.93 11.82
CA LYS A 85 -8.93 17.33 12.45
C LYS A 85 -10.11 16.91 11.59
N PRO A 86 -11.06 16.14 12.12
CA PRO A 86 -12.24 15.74 11.36
C PRO A 86 -13.16 16.93 11.04
N MET A 87 -13.69 16.95 9.83
CA MET A 87 -14.59 17.98 9.30
C MET A 87 -16.05 17.52 9.25
N PRO A 88 -17.03 18.47 9.17
CA PRO A 88 -18.45 18.17 9.04
C PRO A 88 -18.87 17.31 7.85
N ASN A 89 -18.11 17.29 6.80
CA ASN A 89 -18.40 16.53 5.57
C ASN A 89 -17.74 15.14 5.51
N GLY A 90 -17.21 14.66 6.63
CA GLY A 90 -16.51 13.36 6.72
C GLY A 90 -15.05 13.39 6.26
N GLN A 91 -14.57 14.53 5.75
CA GLN A 91 -13.17 14.75 5.39
C GLN A 91 -12.35 15.14 6.62
N TYR A 92 -11.03 15.06 6.50
CA TYR A 92 -10.10 15.59 7.49
C TYR A 92 -9.48 16.89 6.98
N ILE A 93 -9.42 17.92 7.85
CA ILE A 93 -8.48 19.03 7.65
C ILE A 93 -7.13 18.58 8.20
N PHE A 94 -6.15 18.62 7.34
CA PHE A 94 -4.76 18.41 7.69
C PHE A 94 -4.09 19.76 7.91
N THR A 95 -3.79 20.07 9.18
CA THR A 95 -3.05 21.29 9.53
C THR A 95 -1.58 20.94 9.63
N PRO A 96 -0.69 21.56 8.83
CA PRO A 96 0.73 21.30 8.93
C PRO A 96 1.26 21.53 10.34
N LYS A 97 2.10 20.64 10.82
CA LYS A 97 2.83 20.82 12.08
C LYS A 97 3.90 21.90 11.89
N ALA A 98 4.05 22.77 12.87
CA ALA A 98 5.08 23.82 12.83
C ALA A 98 6.50 23.25 13.07
N SER A 99 6.60 22.15 13.81
CA SER A 99 7.86 21.44 14.10
C SER A 99 7.58 19.95 14.30
N LEU A 100 8.61 19.13 14.09
CA LEU A 100 8.60 17.71 14.46
C LEU A 100 9.02 17.59 15.93
N GLU A 101 8.14 17.05 16.76
CA GLU A 101 8.30 17.01 18.23
C GLU A 101 9.41 16.04 18.68
N GLU A 102 9.70 15.02 17.89
CA GLU A 102 10.58 13.91 18.25
C GLU A 102 12.07 14.23 18.13
N GLY A 103 12.43 15.39 17.59
CA GLY A 103 13.81 15.85 17.44
C GLY A 103 14.66 14.92 16.54
N TYR A 104 14.09 14.45 15.45
CA TYR A 104 14.77 13.63 14.45
C TYR A 104 15.95 14.36 13.82
N ARG A 105 16.97 13.61 13.43
CA ARG A 105 18.16 14.09 12.69
C ARG A 105 18.20 13.56 11.28
N LEU A 106 17.47 12.50 11.00
CA LEU A 106 17.33 11.87 9.68
C LEU A 106 15.89 11.42 9.48
N ILE A 107 15.34 11.71 8.32
CA ILE A 107 14.08 11.16 7.85
C ILE A 107 14.36 10.33 6.60
N VAL A 108 14.09 9.03 6.66
CA VAL A 108 14.16 8.13 5.51
C VAL A 108 12.76 8.05 4.89
N VAL A 109 12.63 8.47 3.64
CA VAL A 109 11.37 8.36 2.88
C VAL A 109 11.47 7.19 1.93
N ASP A 110 10.69 6.15 2.17
CA ASP A 110 10.57 5.01 1.26
C ASP A 110 9.48 5.26 0.21
N GLU A 111 9.72 4.80 -1.02
CA GLU A 111 8.84 5.02 -2.17
C GLU A 111 8.44 6.51 -2.35
N VAL A 112 9.44 7.38 -2.41
CA VAL A 112 9.24 8.84 -2.49
C VAL A 112 8.40 9.30 -3.69
N SER A 113 8.32 8.52 -4.76
CA SER A 113 7.44 8.78 -5.91
C SER A 113 5.97 8.91 -5.53
N MET A 114 5.53 8.21 -4.48
CA MET A 114 4.16 8.26 -3.97
C MET A 114 3.86 9.54 -3.15
N LEU A 115 4.89 10.24 -2.69
CA LEU A 115 4.72 11.42 -1.83
C LEU A 115 4.30 12.62 -2.68
N PRO A 116 3.15 13.28 -2.42
CA PRO A 116 2.74 14.48 -3.15
C PRO A 116 3.76 15.62 -3.03
N LYS A 117 3.83 16.46 -4.06
CA LYS A 117 4.78 17.58 -4.14
C LYS A 117 4.69 18.56 -2.96
N ASP A 118 3.48 18.87 -2.53
CA ASP A 118 3.24 19.75 -1.37
C ASP A 118 3.74 19.14 -0.06
N MET A 119 3.54 17.83 0.13
CA MET A 119 4.08 17.10 1.28
C MET A 119 5.60 17.01 1.23
N TRP A 120 6.19 16.84 0.06
CA TRP A 120 7.65 16.86 -0.09
C TRP A 120 8.23 18.21 0.33
N LEU A 121 7.63 19.32 -0.14
CA LEU A 121 8.06 20.67 0.23
C LEU A 121 7.87 20.95 1.72
N LEU A 122 6.75 20.51 2.29
CA LEU A 122 6.50 20.61 3.74
C LEU A 122 7.53 19.83 4.54
N LEU A 123 7.86 18.59 4.11
CA LEU A 123 8.88 17.77 4.77
C LEU A 123 10.23 18.50 4.82
N LEU A 124 10.67 19.08 3.71
CA LEU A 124 11.92 19.83 3.64
C LEU A 124 11.90 21.10 4.50
N SER A 125 10.75 21.73 4.71
CA SER A 125 10.62 22.96 5.53
C SER A 125 10.95 22.73 7.00
N HIS A 126 10.91 21.50 7.49
CA HIS A 126 11.29 21.13 8.85
C HIS A 126 12.80 21.11 9.09
N LYS A 127 13.62 21.29 8.05
CA LYS A 127 15.10 21.36 8.12
C LYS A 127 15.76 20.16 8.79
N VAL A 128 15.14 18.99 8.72
CA VAL A 128 15.73 17.69 9.05
C VAL A 128 16.25 17.08 7.76
N TYR A 129 17.44 16.50 7.79
CA TYR A 129 18.00 15.85 6.60
C TYR A 129 17.13 14.70 6.11
N VAL A 130 16.83 14.68 4.81
CA VAL A 130 15.97 13.67 4.20
C VAL A 130 16.76 12.74 3.29
N LEU A 131 16.71 11.44 3.57
CA LEU A 131 17.18 10.39 2.68
C LEU A 131 15.98 9.80 1.96
N ALA A 132 15.74 10.25 0.73
CA ALA A 132 14.62 9.80 -0.07
C ALA A 132 15.03 8.66 -1.00
N CYS A 133 14.24 7.59 -1.05
CA CYS A 133 14.47 6.51 -1.98
C CYS A 133 13.20 6.17 -2.76
N GLY A 134 13.39 5.68 -3.98
CA GLY A 134 12.30 5.29 -4.85
C GLY A 134 12.76 4.53 -6.07
N ASP A 135 11.79 4.06 -6.81
CA ASP A 135 11.97 3.30 -8.04
C ASP A 135 11.29 4.05 -9.20
N PRO A 136 12.06 4.56 -10.17
CA PRO A 136 11.52 5.36 -11.27
C PRO A 136 10.71 4.52 -12.26
N GLY A 137 10.84 3.19 -12.22
CA GLY A 137 10.08 2.28 -13.06
C GLY A 137 8.65 2.01 -12.53
N GLN A 138 8.34 2.38 -11.28
CA GLN A 138 7.02 2.16 -10.71
C GLN A 138 6.01 3.23 -11.13
N LEU A 139 4.72 2.90 -10.95
CA LEU A 139 3.62 3.81 -11.21
C LEU A 139 3.75 5.11 -10.42
N PRO A 140 3.52 6.27 -11.06
CA PRO A 140 3.39 7.54 -10.36
C PRO A 140 2.05 7.62 -9.60
N PRO A 141 1.85 8.67 -8.77
CA PRO A 141 0.56 8.97 -8.20
C PRO A 141 -0.51 9.13 -9.28
N ILE A 142 -1.75 8.73 -8.97
CA ILE A 142 -2.88 8.83 -9.92
C ILE A 142 -3.10 10.27 -10.39
N ASN A 143 -2.92 11.25 -9.50
CA ASN A 143 -3.01 12.67 -9.85
C ASN A 143 -1.62 13.19 -10.28
N LYS A 144 -1.47 13.44 -11.58
CA LYS A 144 -0.21 13.91 -12.18
C LYS A 144 0.24 15.27 -11.65
N ASP A 145 -0.67 16.15 -11.23
CA ASP A 145 -0.33 17.43 -10.64
C ASP A 145 0.37 17.31 -9.28
N GLN A 146 0.29 16.14 -8.67
CA GLN A 146 0.91 15.83 -7.39
C GLN A 146 2.28 15.17 -7.50
N VAL A 147 2.76 14.86 -8.70
CA VAL A 147 4.09 14.26 -8.90
C VAL A 147 5.16 15.24 -8.39
N ASN A 148 6.03 14.74 -7.52
CA ASN A 148 7.05 15.58 -6.89
C ASN A 148 8.32 15.77 -7.75
N GLY A 149 8.54 14.95 -8.78
CA GLY A 149 9.69 15.03 -9.69
C GLY A 149 11.04 14.71 -9.03
N VAL A 150 11.06 14.20 -7.80
CA VAL A 150 12.29 14.01 -7.03
C VAL A 150 13.19 12.92 -7.63
N LEU A 151 12.59 11.94 -8.31
CA LEU A 151 13.34 10.85 -8.96
C LEU A 151 13.88 11.21 -10.35
N ASP A 152 13.53 12.39 -10.91
CA ASP A 152 13.99 12.81 -12.24
C ASP A 152 15.49 13.16 -12.23
N HIS A 153 15.99 13.64 -11.08
CA HIS A 153 17.38 14.05 -10.89
C HIS A 153 17.96 13.46 -9.59
N PRO A 154 18.16 12.13 -9.51
CA PRO A 154 18.67 11.49 -8.32
C PRO A 154 20.16 11.81 -8.10
N HIS A 155 20.58 11.88 -6.83
CA HIS A 155 21.99 12.03 -6.48
C HIS A 155 22.75 10.70 -6.60
N VAL A 156 22.03 9.59 -6.42
CA VAL A 156 22.54 8.22 -6.52
C VAL A 156 21.56 7.42 -7.35
N PHE A 157 22.05 6.77 -8.41
CA PHE A 157 21.24 5.90 -9.25
C PHE A 157 21.79 4.47 -9.25
N LEU A 158 21.01 3.53 -8.68
CA LEU A 158 21.33 2.12 -8.62
C LEU A 158 20.65 1.37 -9.76
N ASP A 159 21.29 1.27 -10.89
CA ASP A 159 20.82 0.56 -12.08
C ASP A 159 21.29 -0.90 -12.13
N GLU A 160 22.28 -1.26 -11.30
CA GLU A 160 22.79 -2.62 -11.22
C GLU A 160 21.88 -3.49 -10.33
N ILE A 161 21.42 -4.59 -10.88
CA ILE A 161 20.65 -5.59 -10.11
C ILE A 161 21.64 -6.49 -9.37
N MET A 162 21.41 -6.70 -8.09
CA MET A 162 22.24 -7.57 -7.25
C MET A 162 22.27 -8.99 -7.82
N ARG A 163 23.42 -9.68 -7.77
CA ARG A 163 23.60 -11.03 -8.35
C ARG A 163 22.51 -11.99 -7.90
N GLN A 164 22.20 -12.01 -6.60
CA GLN A 164 21.15 -12.87 -6.05
C GLN A 164 19.76 -12.57 -6.63
N ALA A 165 19.48 -11.32 -6.99
CA ALA A 165 18.23 -10.92 -7.62
C ALA A 165 18.18 -11.24 -9.12
N GLN A 166 19.34 -11.33 -9.81
CA GLN A 166 19.40 -11.69 -11.23
C GLN A 166 18.97 -13.13 -11.52
N ASP A 167 19.09 -14.01 -10.55
CA ASP A 167 18.64 -15.41 -10.68
C ASP A 167 17.10 -15.51 -10.72
N SER A 168 16.38 -14.55 -10.14
CA SER A 168 14.92 -14.51 -10.15
C SER A 168 14.34 -14.23 -11.54
N ALA A 169 13.47 -15.13 -12.01
CA ALA A 169 12.75 -14.95 -13.28
C ALA A 169 11.81 -13.72 -13.21
N ILE A 170 11.27 -13.41 -12.03
CA ILE A 170 10.41 -12.23 -11.81
C ILE A 170 11.21 -10.96 -12.04
N ILE A 171 12.43 -10.86 -11.52
CA ILE A 171 13.30 -9.71 -11.73
C ILE A 171 13.70 -9.59 -13.20
N ARG A 172 14.07 -10.70 -13.87
CA ARG A 172 14.39 -10.67 -15.31
C ARG A 172 13.20 -10.21 -16.16
N LEU A 173 11.98 -10.67 -15.84
CA LEU A 173 10.76 -10.20 -16.51
C LEU A 173 10.51 -8.72 -16.25
N SER A 174 10.69 -8.25 -15.03
CA SER A 174 10.52 -6.83 -14.70
C SER A 174 11.50 -5.94 -15.45
N MET A 175 12.77 -6.39 -15.61
CA MET A 175 13.78 -5.70 -16.42
C MET A 175 13.39 -5.65 -17.90
N LEU A 176 12.92 -6.77 -18.46
CA LEU A 176 12.47 -6.84 -19.85
C LEU A 176 11.38 -5.79 -20.12
N VAL A 177 10.35 -5.73 -19.25
CA VAL A 177 9.23 -4.78 -19.39
C VAL A 177 9.72 -3.34 -19.23
N ARG A 178 10.55 -3.06 -18.23
CA ARG A 178 11.12 -1.73 -18.00
C ARG A 178 11.91 -1.22 -19.24
N ASP A 179 12.63 -2.10 -19.89
CA ASP A 179 13.48 -1.77 -21.06
C ASP A 179 12.67 -1.77 -22.38
N GLY A 180 11.31 -1.78 -22.28
CA GLY A 180 10.40 -1.71 -23.44
C GLY A 180 10.22 -3.05 -24.16
N GLY A 181 10.65 -4.15 -23.58
CA GLY A 181 10.49 -5.48 -24.17
C GLY A 181 9.07 -6.02 -24.03
N ASP A 182 8.68 -6.85 -24.98
CA ASP A 182 7.36 -7.52 -24.96
C ASP A 182 7.39 -8.73 -24.01
N PHE A 183 6.71 -8.59 -22.89
CA PHE A 183 6.61 -9.64 -21.87
C PHE A 183 5.97 -10.94 -22.38
N ARG A 184 5.16 -10.88 -23.46
CA ARG A 184 4.54 -12.06 -24.09
C ARG A 184 5.57 -13.01 -24.70
N LYS A 185 6.77 -12.50 -25.00
CA LYS A 185 7.91 -13.27 -25.51
C LYS A 185 8.78 -13.85 -24.40
N PHE A 186 8.52 -13.50 -23.14
CA PHE A 186 9.28 -14.05 -22.03
C PHE A 186 8.95 -15.54 -21.86
N GLU A 187 9.95 -16.38 -21.80
CA GLU A 187 9.79 -17.81 -21.59
C GLU A 187 9.38 -18.07 -20.14
N SER A 188 8.27 -18.79 -19.97
CA SER A 188 7.76 -19.15 -18.63
C SER A 188 8.77 -20.03 -17.92
N VAL A 189 9.03 -19.71 -16.64
CA VAL A 189 9.93 -20.48 -15.77
C VAL A 189 9.11 -21.27 -14.77
N PRO A 190 9.11 -22.61 -14.81
CA PRO A 190 8.33 -23.43 -13.92
C PRO A 190 8.58 -23.10 -12.45
N GLY A 191 7.51 -22.88 -11.70
CA GLY A 191 7.57 -22.55 -10.27
C GLY A 191 7.73 -21.07 -9.96
N GLU A 192 8.24 -20.23 -10.89
CA GLU A 192 8.45 -18.80 -10.66
C GLU A 192 7.55 -17.91 -11.51
N VAL A 193 7.59 -18.04 -12.84
CA VAL A 193 6.86 -17.15 -13.76
C VAL A 193 6.09 -17.96 -14.78
N ARG A 194 4.79 -17.70 -14.88
CA ARG A 194 3.91 -18.23 -15.93
C ARG A 194 3.28 -17.09 -16.70
N ILE A 195 3.55 -17.01 -18.01
CA ILE A 195 2.90 -16.06 -18.91
C ILE A 195 1.76 -16.74 -19.64
N ILE A 196 0.58 -16.17 -19.56
CA ILE A 196 -0.64 -16.65 -20.22
C ILE A 196 -1.03 -15.63 -21.31
N THR A 197 -0.76 -15.98 -22.56
CA THR A 197 -1.01 -15.11 -23.71
C THR A 197 -2.40 -15.29 -24.32
N ASN A 198 -3.13 -16.33 -23.98
CA ASN A 198 -4.48 -16.59 -24.44
C ASN A 198 -5.47 -16.61 -23.27
N LYS A 199 -5.97 -15.43 -22.90
CA LYS A 199 -6.92 -15.22 -21.82
C LYS A 199 -8.24 -15.98 -22.01
N VAL A 200 -8.70 -16.12 -23.29
CA VAL A 200 -9.94 -16.83 -23.61
C VAL A 200 -9.81 -18.32 -23.32
N LYS A 201 -8.71 -18.93 -23.80
CA LYS A 201 -8.39 -20.34 -23.53
C LYS A 201 -8.20 -20.59 -22.05
N PHE A 202 -7.47 -19.71 -21.36
CA PHE A 202 -7.25 -19.81 -19.91
C PHE A 202 -8.55 -19.78 -19.12
N ARG A 203 -9.49 -18.88 -19.46
CA ARG A 203 -10.80 -18.81 -18.81
C ARG A 203 -11.73 -19.99 -19.16
N ALA A 204 -11.52 -20.61 -20.33
CA ALA A 204 -12.28 -21.80 -20.75
C ALA A 204 -11.83 -23.05 -19.99
N ASP A 205 -10.58 -23.14 -19.58
CA ASP A 205 -10.07 -24.17 -18.68
C ASP A 205 -10.45 -23.80 -17.22
N LYS A 206 -11.64 -24.26 -16.84
CA LYS A 206 -12.24 -23.88 -15.55
C LYS A 206 -11.42 -24.33 -14.35
N ASP A 207 -10.76 -25.49 -14.44
CA ASP A 207 -9.99 -26.05 -13.34
C ASP A 207 -8.69 -25.29 -13.13
N ASP A 208 -7.92 -25.02 -14.20
CA ASP A 208 -6.70 -24.22 -14.13
C ASP A 208 -6.98 -22.76 -13.73
N TYR A 209 -8.04 -22.17 -14.29
CA TYR A 209 -8.46 -20.80 -13.95
C TYR A 209 -8.85 -20.67 -12.49
N ALA A 210 -9.69 -21.57 -11.97
CA ALA A 210 -10.09 -21.60 -10.58
C ALA A 210 -8.90 -21.83 -9.64
N ALA A 211 -8.02 -22.78 -9.98
CA ALA A 211 -6.82 -23.05 -9.21
C ALA A 211 -5.90 -21.82 -9.12
N CYS A 212 -5.69 -21.12 -10.23
CA CYS A 212 -4.88 -19.90 -10.23
C CYS A 212 -5.49 -18.77 -9.37
N LEU A 213 -6.82 -18.61 -9.41
CA LEU A 213 -7.53 -17.60 -8.62
C LEU A 213 -7.50 -17.90 -7.12
N CYS A 214 -7.72 -19.17 -6.74
CA CYS A 214 -7.82 -19.57 -5.33
C CYS A 214 -6.45 -19.71 -4.65
N ASN A 215 -5.39 -20.02 -5.40
CA ASN A 215 -4.05 -20.21 -4.84
C ASN A 215 -3.18 -18.93 -4.87
N ALA A 216 -3.68 -17.83 -5.41
CA ALA A 216 -2.98 -16.56 -5.36
C ALA A 216 -3.08 -15.93 -3.97
N ASP A 217 -1.96 -15.53 -3.38
CA ASP A 217 -1.97 -14.73 -2.16
C ASP A 217 -2.61 -13.36 -2.43
N GLN A 218 -2.35 -12.81 -3.64
CA GLN A 218 -3.00 -11.58 -4.09
C GLN A 218 -3.25 -11.60 -5.61
N ILE A 219 -4.43 -11.12 -5.98
CA ILE A 219 -4.80 -10.88 -7.38
C ILE A 219 -4.69 -9.39 -7.66
N LEU A 220 -3.98 -9.03 -8.74
CA LEU A 220 -3.81 -7.65 -9.19
C LEU A 220 -4.56 -7.40 -10.50
N CYS A 221 -5.13 -6.21 -10.61
CA CYS A 221 -5.84 -5.76 -11.81
C CYS A 221 -5.68 -4.22 -11.98
N ALA A 222 -6.12 -3.68 -13.13
CA ALA A 222 -6.03 -2.25 -13.37
C ALA A 222 -7.27 -1.49 -12.86
N THR A 223 -8.46 -2.04 -13.06
CA THR A 223 -9.71 -1.31 -12.89
C THR A 223 -10.53 -1.77 -11.68
N ASN A 224 -11.26 -0.82 -11.05
CA ASN A 224 -12.18 -1.16 -9.96
C ASN A 224 -13.27 -2.15 -10.40
N ARG A 225 -13.74 -2.04 -11.66
CA ARG A 225 -14.74 -2.95 -12.22
C ARG A 225 -14.25 -4.41 -12.22
N ASN A 226 -13.03 -4.64 -12.69
CA ASN A 226 -12.45 -5.99 -12.71
C ASN A 226 -12.12 -6.49 -11.31
N ARG A 227 -11.65 -5.59 -10.43
CA ARG A 227 -11.46 -5.90 -8.99
C ARG A 227 -12.74 -6.47 -8.37
N GLU A 228 -13.88 -5.82 -8.56
CA GLU A 228 -15.16 -6.26 -8.01
C GLU A 228 -15.61 -7.60 -8.59
N GLN A 229 -15.46 -7.78 -9.91
CA GLN A 229 -15.78 -9.05 -10.56
C GLN A 229 -14.90 -10.19 -10.06
N LEU A 230 -13.61 -9.96 -9.94
CA LEU A 230 -12.66 -10.96 -9.43
C LEU A 230 -12.93 -11.32 -7.97
N ASN A 231 -13.22 -10.34 -7.12
CA ASN A 231 -13.59 -10.58 -5.73
C ASN A 231 -14.86 -11.46 -5.61
N LYS A 232 -15.89 -11.15 -6.40
CA LYS A 232 -17.12 -11.97 -6.45
C LYS A 232 -16.84 -13.40 -6.94
N LEU A 233 -16.01 -13.52 -7.98
CA LEU A 233 -15.66 -14.82 -8.57
C LEU A 233 -14.86 -15.69 -7.57
N VAL A 234 -13.84 -15.13 -6.94
CA VAL A 234 -13.02 -15.87 -5.95
C VAL A 234 -13.89 -16.34 -4.78
N ARG A 235 -14.79 -15.47 -4.29
CA ARG A 235 -15.72 -15.87 -3.23
C ARG A 235 -16.60 -17.04 -3.65
N ALA A 236 -17.18 -16.98 -4.87
CA ALA A 236 -17.99 -18.05 -5.40
C ALA A 236 -17.20 -19.38 -5.57
N LEU A 237 -15.95 -19.30 -6.05
CA LEU A 237 -15.06 -20.47 -6.18
C LEU A 237 -14.71 -21.09 -4.82
N ASN A 238 -14.61 -20.26 -3.78
CA ASN A 238 -14.41 -20.73 -2.41
C ASN A 238 -15.71 -21.20 -1.73
N GLY A 239 -16.80 -21.37 -2.50
CA GLY A 239 -18.11 -21.83 -1.99
C GLY A 239 -18.86 -20.79 -1.15
N ARG A 240 -18.45 -19.51 -1.20
CA ARG A 240 -19.04 -18.43 -0.41
C ARG A 240 -20.23 -17.80 -1.11
N GLY A 241 -21.25 -17.50 -0.32
CA GLY A 241 -22.46 -16.84 -0.80
C GLY A 241 -22.32 -15.34 -1.06
N PRO A 242 -23.44 -14.65 -1.37
CA PRO A 242 -23.42 -13.18 -1.57
C PRO A 242 -23.22 -12.39 -0.28
N THR A 243 -23.45 -13.00 0.88
CA THR A 243 -23.27 -12.39 2.21
C THR A 243 -21.84 -12.58 2.71
N PRO A 244 -21.30 -11.66 3.51
CA PRO A 244 -19.99 -11.85 4.15
C PRO A 244 -19.97 -13.12 5.02
N GLU A 245 -18.82 -13.77 5.09
CA GLU A 245 -18.61 -15.01 5.83
C GLU A 245 -17.26 -14.96 6.59
N ILE A 246 -17.17 -15.72 7.68
CA ILE A 246 -15.91 -15.91 8.41
C ILE A 246 -14.85 -16.46 7.46
N GLY A 247 -13.64 -15.91 7.54
CA GLY A 247 -12.53 -16.19 6.63
C GLY A 247 -12.58 -15.43 5.30
N ASP A 248 -13.54 -14.52 5.10
CA ASP A 248 -13.47 -13.58 3.96
C ASP A 248 -12.26 -12.66 4.10
N LYS A 249 -11.52 -12.52 3.01
CA LYS A 249 -10.42 -11.57 2.90
C LYS A 249 -10.98 -10.17 2.63
N VAL A 250 -10.62 -9.22 3.48
CA VAL A 250 -11.11 -7.84 3.42
C VAL A 250 -9.97 -6.83 3.41
N ILE A 251 -10.23 -5.64 2.86
CA ILE A 251 -9.29 -4.52 2.83
C ILE A 251 -9.96 -3.27 3.37
N GLY A 252 -9.31 -2.58 4.31
CA GLY A 252 -9.72 -1.28 4.80
C GLY A 252 -9.52 -0.19 3.74
N LEU A 253 -10.51 0.68 3.55
CA LEU A 253 -10.47 1.71 2.51
C LEU A 253 -10.18 3.11 3.05
N THR A 254 -10.23 3.29 4.37
CA THR A 254 -9.97 4.56 5.06
C THR A 254 -9.06 4.37 6.26
N ASN A 255 -8.43 5.46 6.70
CA ASN A 255 -7.59 5.44 7.90
C ASN A 255 -8.44 5.71 9.14
N HIS A 256 -8.29 4.87 10.17
CA HIS A 256 -8.94 5.00 11.46
C HIS A 256 -7.87 5.23 12.56
N TRP A 257 -7.45 6.50 12.72
CA TRP A 257 -6.31 6.87 13.55
C TRP A 257 -6.59 6.91 15.07
N ASN A 258 -7.83 7.15 15.48
CA ASN A 258 -8.15 7.55 16.84
C ASN A 258 -9.11 6.62 17.60
N GLU A 259 -9.64 5.58 16.97
CA GLU A 259 -10.79 4.85 17.52
C GLU A 259 -10.42 3.49 18.13
N LEU A 260 -9.21 3.02 17.90
CA LEU A 260 -8.71 1.80 18.50
C LEU A 260 -7.73 2.14 19.62
N SER A 261 -7.92 1.50 20.76
CA SER A 261 -7.20 1.76 22.00
C SER A 261 -5.69 1.90 21.77
N LYS A 262 -4.99 2.60 22.67
CA LYS A 262 -3.52 2.75 22.71
C LYS A 262 -2.71 1.44 22.61
N LYS A 263 -3.39 0.30 22.51
CA LYS A 263 -2.81 -1.06 22.52
C LYS A 263 -2.59 -1.65 21.13
N TYR A 264 -3.29 -1.15 20.09
CA TYR A 264 -3.25 -1.72 18.74
C TYR A 264 -2.69 -0.74 17.72
N SER A 265 -2.04 -1.26 16.68
CA SER A 265 -1.68 -0.47 15.51
C SER A 265 -2.93 0.14 14.87
N PRO A 266 -2.87 1.39 14.36
CA PRO A 266 -4.06 1.98 13.73
C PRO A 266 -4.44 1.18 12.49
N LEU A 267 -5.73 0.91 12.33
CA LEU A 267 -6.27 0.33 11.11
C LEU A 267 -6.15 1.37 9.98
N THR A 268 -5.37 1.05 8.97
CA THR A 268 -5.02 2.01 7.91
C THR A 268 -5.61 1.64 6.57
N ASN A 269 -5.72 2.64 5.69
CA ASN A 269 -6.10 2.38 4.29
C ASN A 269 -5.09 1.43 3.65
N GLY A 270 -5.60 0.36 3.05
CA GLY A 270 -4.80 -0.70 2.45
C GLY A 270 -4.47 -1.87 3.40
N SER A 271 -4.82 -1.80 4.69
CA SER A 271 -4.69 -2.96 5.59
C SER A 271 -5.58 -4.10 5.10
N ILE A 272 -4.98 -5.25 4.87
CA ILE A 272 -5.65 -6.48 4.42
C ILE A 272 -5.71 -7.44 5.60
N GLY A 273 -6.88 -8.02 5.83
CA GLY A 273 -7.08 -9.00 6.89
C GLY A 273 -8.18 -9.99 6.54
N TYR A 274 -8.47 -10.87 7.50
CA TYR A 274 -9.52 -11.89 7.37
C TYR A 274 -10.57 -11.71 8.47
N ILE A 275 -11.83 -11.87 8.12
CA ILE A 275 -12.92 -11.89 9.10
C ILE A 275 -12.76 -13.15 9.96
N ALA A 276 -12.36 -12.97 11.21
CA ALA A 276 -12.16 -14.07 12.16
C ALA A 276 -13.45 -14.44 12.89
N ASP A 277 -14.29 -13.44 13.14
CA ASP A 277 -15.61 -13.59 13.76
C ASP A 277 -16.51 -12.42 13.32
N MET A 278 -17.83 -12.62 13.32
CA MET A 278 -18.77 -11.57 12.93
C MET A 278 -20.17 -11.80 13.46
N TYR A 279 -20.90 -10.70 13.65
CA TYR A 279 -22.35 -10.71 13.92
C TYR A 279 -23.02 -9.47 13.35
N ASP A 280 -24.30 -9.58 13.01
CA ASP A 280 -25.09 -8.45 12.52
C ASP A 280 -25.54 -7.54 13.65
N MET A 281 -25.43 -6.24 13.42
CA MET A 281 -25.97 -5.21 14.30
C MET A 281 -26.68 -4.12 13.50
N TYR A 282 -27.76 -3.58 14.05
CA TYR A 282 -28.48 -2.46 13.48
C TYR A 282 -28.28 -1.21 14.35
N ALA A 283 -27.36 -0.34 13.91
CA ALA A 283 -27.10 0.91 14.59
C ALA A 283 -28.24 1.92 14.36
N ARG A 284 -28.69 2.55 15.45
CA ARG A 284 -29.69 3.63 15.41
C ARG A 284 -29.08 4.89 16.01
N TYR A 285 -29.39 6.03 15.41
CA TYR A 285 -28.92 7.34 15.84
C TYR A 285 -30.11 8.22 16.17
N PRO A 286 -29.92 9.35 16.89
CA PRO A 286 -30.98 10.34 17.05
C PRO A 286 -31.53 10.78 15.69
N LYS A 287 -32.87 10.91 15.57
CA LYS A 287 -33.53 11.24 14.30
C LYS A 287 -33.01 12.50 13.60
N TRP A 288 -32.52 13.46 14.38
CA TRP A 288 -31.91 14.68 13.83
C TRP A 288 -30.53 14.45 13.19
N ILE A 289 -29.91 13.27 13.40
CA ILE A 289 -28.68 12.85 12.73
C ILE A 289 -29.03 11.97 11.53
N TYR A 290 -29.80 10.89 11.79
CA TYR A 290 -30.20 9.92 10.78
C TYR A 290 -31.48 9.20 11.23
N ASP A 291 -32.55 9.33 10.45
CA ASP A 291 -33.87 8.80 10.80
C ASP A 291 -34.13 7.36 10.30
N ASN A 292 -33.07 6.61 10.07
CA ASN A 292 -33.15 5.19 9.71
C ASN A 292 -32.12 4.40 10.53
N GLN A 293 -31.99 3.12 10.25
CA GLN A 293 -30.96 2.27 10.87
C GLN A 293 -29.92 1.87 9.83
N ILE A 294 -28.68 1.71 10.30
CA ILE A 294 -27.55 1.23 9.50
C ILE A 294 -27.28 -0.21 9.91
N ARG A 295 -27.28 -1.13 8.93
CA ARG A 295 -26.80 -2.50 9.17
C ARG A 295 -25.29 -2.49 9.20
N LEU A 296 -24.73 -2.86 10.32
CA LEU A 296 -23.29 -3.02 10.55
C LEU A 296 -22.97 -4.51 10.67
N LEU A 297 -21.86 -4.90 10.12
CA LEU A 297 -21.23 -6.17 10.39
C LEU A 297 -20.17 -5.92 11.47
N MET A 298 -20.47 -6.27 12.71
CA MET A 298 -19.49 -6.23 13.78
C MET A 298 -18.50 -7.38 13.57
N SER A 299 -17.26 -7.08 13.28
CA SER A 299 -16.29 -8.08 12.87
C SER A 299 -15.03 -8.02 13.71
N ASN A 300 -14.49 -9.19 14.03
CA ASN A 300 -13.11 -9.34 14.44
C ASN A 300 -12.28 -9.58 13.18
N ILE A 301 -11.24 -8.77 12.97
CA ILE A 301 -10.38 -8.86 11.80
C ILE A 301 -8.98 -9.25 12.24
N TYR A 302 -8.48 -10.36 11.71
CA TYR A 302 -7.09 -10.78 11.84
C TYR A 302 -6.27 -10.27 10.67
N ILE A 303 -5.20 -9.53 10.96
CA ILE A 303 -4.24 -9.05 9.96
C ILE A 303 -2.99 -9.92 10.06
N GLU A 304 -2.81 -10.81 9.10
CA GLU A 304 -1.74 -11.80 9.08
C GLU A 304 -0.35 -11.16 9.07
N GLU A 305 -0.17 -10.05 8.34
CA GLU A 305 1.10 -9.35 8.22
C GLU A 305 1.58 -8.74 9.55
N ASP A 306 0.66 -8.34 10.42
CA ASP A 306 0.96 -7.69 11.70
C ASP A 306 0.84 -8.67 12.89
N ASP A 307 0.38 -9.90 12.65
CA ASP A 307 -0.04 -10.87 13.68
C ASP A 307 -0.93 -10.20 14.73
N ASP A 308 -1.83 -9.34 14.25
CA ASP A 308 -2.66 -8.47 15.08
C ASP A 308 -4.15 -8.75 14.87
N ASN A 309 -4.93 -8.62 15.94
CA ASN A 309 -6.37 -8.82 15.91
C ASN A 309 -7.08 -7.50 16.25
N PHE A 310 -7.97 -7.08 15.38
CA PHE A 310 -8.88 -5.97 15.63
C PHE A 310 -10.25 -6.52 15.98
N TYR A 311 -10.80 -6.07 17.11
CA TYR A 311 -12.05 -6.58 17.65
C TYR A 311 -13.18 -5.58 17.46
N ASP A 312 -14.40 -6.09 17.27
CA ASP A 312 -15.64 -5.31 17.20
C ASP A 312 -15.60 -4.16 16.17
N ILE A 313 -14.98 -4.41 15.02
CA ILE A 313 -14.90 -3.43 13.92
C ILE A 313 -16.30 -3.30 13.28
N PRO A 314 -16.93 -2.11 13.32
CA PRO A 314 -18.27 -1.89 12.78
C PRO A 314 -18.23 -1.63 11.26
N ILE A 315 -18.12 -2.68 10.47
CA ILE A 315 -18.07 -2.59 9.00
C ILE A 315 -19.46 -2.20 8.47
N ASP A 316 -19.51 -1.22 7.55
CA ASP A 316 -20.71 -0.91 6.79
C ASP A 316 -21.06 -2.08 5.88
N TYR A 317 -22.16 -2.78 6.19
CA TYR A 317 -22.61 -3.97 5.44
C TYR A 317 -22.90 -3.65 3.99
N SER A 318 -23.57 -2.52 3.70
CA SER A 318 -23.88 -2.11 2.34
C SER A 318 -22.60 -1.87 1.54
N HIS A 319 -21.65 -1.13 2.11
CA HIS A 319 -20.38 -0.86 1.44
C HIS A 319 -19.60 -2.14 1.11
N LEU A 320 -19.50 -3.07 2.06
CA LEU A 320 -18.81 -4.34 1.84
C LEU A 320 -19.45 -5.18 0.72
N THR A 321 -20.78 -5.17 0.61
CA THR A 321 -21.52 -6.05 -0.33
C THR A 321 -21.81 -5.40 -1.68
N THR A 322 -22.08 -4.09 -1.71
CA THR A 322 -22.50 -3.38 -2.93
C THR A 322 -21.46 -2.38 -3.43
N GLY A 323 -20.51 -1.97 -2.60
CA GLY A 323 -19.56 -0.89 -2.87
C GLY A 323 -20.10 0.51 -2.54
N GLU A 324 -21.34 0.62 -2.04
CA GLU A 324 -21.98 1.90 -1.71
C GLU A 324 -22.21 2.01 -0.20
N MET A 325 -21.76 3.12 0.39
CA MET A 325 -21.99 3.39 1.81
C MET A 325 -23.48 3.52 2.13
N SER A 326 -23.86 3.02 3.30
CA SER A 326 -25.24 3.12 3.81
C SER A 326 -25.71 4.56 4.01
N VAL A 327 -24.78 5.52 4.14
CA VAL A 327 -25.06 6.94 4.36
C VAL A 327 -24.13 7.81 3.54
N ASP A 328 -24.63 9.01 3.19
CA ASP A 328 -23.84 10.03 2.53
C ASP A 328 -22.71 10.58 3.45
N PRO A 329 -21.65 11.21 2.88
CA PRO A 329 -20.51 11.69 3.66
C PRO A 329 -20.86 12.71 4.75
N ARG A 330 -21.90 13.54 4.55
CA ARG A 330 -22.34 14.54 5.56
C ARG A 330 -23.00 13.86 6.75
N THR A 331 -23.84 12.89 6.48
CA THR A 331 -24.49 12.07 7.52
C THR A 331 -23.44 11.25 8.28
N LEU A 332 -22.50 10.62 7.61
CA LEU A 332 -21.40 9.89 8.24
C LEU A 332 -20.57 10.78 9.18
N TYR A 333 -20.29 12.02 8.78
CA TYR A 333 -19.62 12.98 9.65
C TYR A 333 -20.43 13.33 10.89
N ARG A 334 -21.73 13.57 10.74
CA ARG A 334 -22.62 13.85 11.89
C ARG A 334 -22.63 12.69 12.86
N ILE A 335 -22.66 11.46 12.35
CA ILE A 335 -22.52 10.24 13.13
C ILE A 335 -21.18 10.23 13.88
N LYS A 336 -20.06 10.41 13.17
CA LYS A 336 -18.71 10.45 13.78
C LYS A 336 -18.64 11.47 14.91
N LYS A 337 -19.09 12.70 14.65
CA LYS A 337 -19.11 13.76 15.67
C LYS A 337 -20.00 13.41 16.88
N TYR A 338 -21.15 12.80 16.65
CA TYR A 338 -22.04 12.37 17.73
C TYR A 338 -21.41 11.28 18.58
N VAL A 339 -20.85 10.24 17.95
CA VAL A 339 -20.19 9.12 18.63
C VAL A 339 -19.01 9.61 19.46
N GLN A 340 -18.16 10.51 18.91
CA GLN A 340 -17.01 11.08 19.61
C GLN A 340 -17.37 11.96 20.83
N ASN A 341 -18.56 12.57 20.83
CA ASN A 341 -19.00 13.47 21.90
C ASN A 341 -20.00 12.81 22.87
N THR A 342 -20.25 11.52 22.72
CA THR A 342 -21.15 10.79 23.62
C THR A 342 -20.43 9.61 24.26
N ASP A 343 -20.49 9.51 25.58
CA ASP A 343 -19.96 8.35 26.32
C ASP A 343 -20.97 7.19 26.40
N LYS A 344 -22.06 7.27 25.62
CA LYS A 344 -23.10 6.23 25.64
C LYS A 344 -22.66 5.02 24.81
N PRO A 345 -22.69 3.81 25.36
CA PRO A 345 -22.42 2.60 24.59
C PRO A 345 -23.49 2.36 23.52
N GLY A 346 -23.14 1.62 22.45
CA GLY A 346 -24.07 1.22 21.40
C GLY A 346 -24.15 2.17 20.20
N PHE A 347 -23.35 3.22 20.17
CA PHE A 347 -23.18 4.05 18.98
C PHE A 347 -21.83 3.78 18.31
N TYR A 348 -21.86 3.47 17.03
CA TYR A 348 -20.68 3.07 16.25
C TYR A 348 -20.54 3.95 15.01
N VAL A 349 -19.33 4.13 14.55
CA VAL A 349 -19.03 4.76 13.25
C VAL A 349 -18.92 3.64 12.23
N PRO A 350 -19.70 3.65 11.12
CA PRO A 350 -19.52 2.67 10.05
C PRO A 350 -18.15 2.78 9.39
N TYR A 351 -17.44 1.65 9.23
CA TYR A 351 -16.12 1.58 8.60
C TYR A 351 -16.21 1.10 7.17
N ASP A 352 -15.38 1.71 6.32
CA ASP A 352 -15.30 1.39 4.90
C ASP A 352 -14.40 0.18 4.66
N PHE A 353 -14.98 -0.94 4.27
CA PHE A 353 -14.27 -2.14 3.85
C PHE A 353 -14.76 -2.64 2.50
N SER A 354 -13.88 -3.33 1.79
CA SER A 354 -14.20 -4.09 0.58
C SER A 354 -13.57 -5.49 0.67
N TYR A 355 -14.01 -6.42 -0.18
CA TYR A 355 -13.29 -7.69 -0.31
C TYR A 355 -11.89 -7.46 -0.87
N GLY A 356 -10.91 -8.20 -0.37
CA GLY A 356 -9.48 -7.99 -0.57
C GLY A 356 -8.78 -9.09 -1.39
N TYR A 357 -9.50 -10.05 -1.98
CA TYR A 357 -8.90 -11.10 -2.81
C TYR A 357 -8.24 -10.53 -4.07
N ALA A 358 -8.86 -9.53 -4.69
CA ALA A 358 -8.31 -8.76 -5.79
C ALA A 358 -8.24 -7.29 -5.42
N ILE A 359 -7.14 -6.62 -5.78
CA ILE A 359 -6.93 -5.18 -5.59
C ILE A 359 -6.37 -4.56 -6.87
N THR A 360 -6.47 -3.23 -7.00
CA THR A 360 -5.80 -2.55 -8.10
C THR A 360 -4.30 -2.46 -7.88
N CYS A 361 -3.52 -2.44 -8.98
CA CYS A 361 -2.07 -2.35 -8.91
C CYS A 361 -1.59 -1.09 -8.15
N TRP A 362 -2.31 0.03 -8.23
CA TRP A 362 -2.04 1.23 -7.43
C TRP A 362 -2.15 0.99 -5.92
N LYS A 363 -3.12 0.18 -5.49
CA LYS A 363 -3.27 -0.18 -4.08
C LYS A 363 -2.25 -1.21 -3.61
N ALA A 364 -1.58 -1.88 -4.54
CA ALA A 364 -0.53 -2.86 -4.25
C ALA A 364 0.85 -2.23 -4.02
N GLN A 365 1.03 -0.94 -4.34
CA GLN A 365 2.30 -0.25 -4.12
C GLN A 365 2.69 -0.28 -2.64
N GLY A 366 3.98 -0.49 -2.36
CA GLY A 366 4.51 -0.68 -1.01
C GLY A 366 4.20 -2.03 -0.37
N SER A 367 3.62 -2.98 -1.13
CA SER A 367 3.30 -4.33 -0.67
C SER A 367 3.95 -5.38 -1.54
N GLU A 368 4.13 -6.58 -0.99
CA GLU A 368 4.72 -7.73 -1.67
C GLU A 368 4.01 -9.00 -1.20
N TRP A 369 3.87 -9.98 -2.08
CA TRP A 369 3.25 -11.28 -1.78
C TRP A 369 4.02 -12.42 -2.43
N ASN A 370 3.98 -13.61 -1.83
CA ASN A 370 4.68 -14.77 -2.36
C ASN A 370 4.13 -15.18 -3.73
N ASN A 371 2.81 -15.28 -3.89
CA ASN A 371 2.17 -15.75 -5.12
C ASN A 371 1.20 -14.69 -5.65
N VAL A 372 1.51 -14.09 -6.78
CA VAL A 372 0.68 -13.05 -7.40
C VAL A 372 0.09 -13.56 -8.71
N LEU A 373 -1.23 -13.38 -8.86
CA LEU A 373 -1.92 -13.49 -10.15
C LEU A 373 -2.21 -12.08 -10.66
N PHE A 374 -1.62 -11.70 -11.78
CA PHE A 374 -1.70 -10.36 -12.34
C PHE A 374 -2.39 -10.36 -13.68
N PHE A 375 -3.48 -9.61 -13.81
CA PHE A 375 -4.22 -9.41 -15.06
C PHE A 375 -3.77 -8.11 -15.72
N GLU A 376 -3.14 -8.24 -16.88
CA GLU A 376 -2.93 -7.11 -17.79
C GLU A 376 -4.26 -6.78 -18.47
N GLU A 377 -4.65 -5.51 -18.52
CA GLU A 377 -5.96 -5.06 -18.98
C GLU A 377 -5.91 -4.06 -20.15
N GLY A 378 -4.72 -3.81 -20.71
CA GLY A 378 -4.51 -2.74 -21.70
C GLY A 378 -4.75 -1.33 -21.16
N PHE A 379 -4.67 -1.17 -19.84
CA PHE A 379 -4.79 0.09 -19.12
C PHE A 379 -3.66 0.23 -18.09
N PRO A 380 -3.04 1.41 -17.94
CA PRO A 380 -3.27 2.66 -18.69
C PRO A 380 -3.03 2.55 -20.21
N THR A 381 -3.65 3.43 -20.99
CA THR A 381 -3.53 3.42 -22.47
C THR A 381 -2.27 4.12 -22.98
N ASN A 382 -1.64 4.95 -22.16
CA ASN A 382 -0.33 5.53 -22.45
C ASN A 382 0.73 4.46 -22.29
N GLU A 383 1.61 4.30 -23.28
CA GLU A 383 2.60 3.22 -23.34
C GLU A 383 3.59 3.24 -22.16
N GLU A 384 4.08 4.42 -21.79
CA GLU A 384 4.99 4.57 -20.65
C GLU A 384 4.32 4.19 -19.33
N GLU A 385 3.11 4.72 -19.07
CA GLU A 385 2.35 4.38 -17.88
C GLU A 385 1.95 2.90 -17.87
N HIS A 386 1.69 2.31 -19.03
CA HIS A 386 1.38 0.89 -19.14
C HIS A 386 2.60 0.03 -18.79
N MET A 387 3.79 0.41 -19.24
CA MET A 387 5.03 -0.27 -18.83
C MET A 387 5.26 -0.14 -17.31
N GLN A 388 5.05 1.05 -16.75
CA GLN A 388 5.14 1.26 -15.31
C GLN A 388 4.10 0.43 -14.53
N TYR A 389 2.89 0.30 -15.07
CA TYR A 389 1.84 -0.57 -14.52
C TYR A 389 2.28 -2.04 -14.50
N LEU A 390 2.77 -2.54 -15.63
CA LEU A 390 3.29 -3.91 -15.72
C LEU A 390 4.47 -4.14 -14.79
N TYR A 391 5.46 -3.25 -14.82
CA TYR A 391 6.62 -3.31 -13.93
C TYR A 391 6.21 -3.31 -12.45
N THR A 392 5.31 -2.40 -12.06
CA THR A 392 4.83 -2.32 -10.68
C THR A 392 4.14 -3.62 -10.26
N GLY A 393 3.25 -4.15 -11.10
CA GLY A 393 2.52 -5.39 -10.79
C GLY A 393 3.42 -6.62 -10.72
N ILE A 394 4.38 -6.74 -11.63
CA ILE A 394 5.37 -7.83 -11.65
C ILE A 394 6.20 -7.83 -10.37
N THR A 395 6.68 -6.65 -9.96
CA THR A 395 7.53 -6.50 -8.76
C THR A 395 6.78 -6.65 -7.43
N ARG A 396 5.47 -6.93 -7.46
CA ARG A 396 4.72 -7.30 -6.24
C ARG A 396 4.84 -8.77 -5.86
N ALA A 397 5.34 -9.61 -6.77
CA ALA A 397 5.58 -11.02 -6.49
C ALA A 397 7.01 -11.25 -5.99
N SER A 398 7.16 -11.99 -4.88
CA SER A 398 8.48 -12.37 -4.37
C SER A 398 8.90 -13.78 -4.76
N ASN A 399 7.95 -14.70 -5.00
CA ASN A 399 8.25 -16.09 -5.27
C ASN A 399 7.62 -16.58 -6.57
N LYS A 400 6.32 -16.32 -6.79
CA LYS A 400 5.61 -16.82 -7.97
C LYS A 400 4.72 -15.75 -8.59
N LEU A 401 4.82 -15.60 -9.90
CA LEU A 401 3.99 -14.71 -10.71
C LEU A 401 3.26 -15.49 -11.81
N ILE A 402 1.95 -15.28 -11.90
CA ILE A 402 1.16 -15.66 -13.08
C ILE A 402 0.68 -14.36 -13.72
N LEU A 403 1.16 -14.06 -14.93
CA LEU A 403 0.79 -12.86 -15.68
C LEU A 403 -0.12 -13.24 -16.85
N VAL A 404 -1.34 -12.71 -16.83
CA VAL A 404 -2.36 -12.96 -17.85
C VAL A 404 -2.44 -11.76 -18.79
N ALA A 405 -2.01 -11.95 -20.04
CA ALA A 405 -2.08 -10.92 -21.07
C ALA A 405 -3.53 -10.64 -21.49
N ASN A 406 -3.76 -9.39 -21.91
CA ASN A 406 -5.07 -8.95 -22.42
C ASN A 406 -5.27 -9.41 -23.85
#